data_82064d809cba6a82a2231206a522be07
#
_entry.id   82064d809cba6a82a2231206a522be07
#
_cell.length_a   1.000
_cell.length_b   1.000
_cell.length_c   1.000
_cell.angle_alpha   90.00
_cell.angle_beta   90.00
_cell.angle_gamma   90.00
#
_symmetry.space_group_name_H-M   'P 1'
#
loop_
_entity.id
_entity.type
_entity.pdbx_description
1 polymer ?
#
loop_
_entity_poly.entity_id
_entity_poly.type
_entity_poly.pdbx_seq_one_letter_code
_entity_poly.pdbx_strand_id
1 'polypeptide(L)'
;FSTYTDGLGNTTALTDSESKTYLEKAKAAADYLIQNAGSLGVKLYDDVEAVFDENNNKNNEEALFIVCHSTITAYNPRGNYFNRVWKHSEAYNNNTSGIYLSGMTPSYATNINGYEVPKLAKGNCYMEPSKYMLDLYGEKDGRYKAFFKDTYYVNNATNSTKNGYTWNEADAQRYGLSTSRVGNSAYDITLGDTAVYLSRKTYTQAERNACRYAIFNLEDNYADTKSPLKFFPSLKKADCPSLYAGSNASKPYSSADCIVYRLGETYLISAEIDWRLGNNQSAAERLNTLRNRACKGHDHSMDITASEVTQDFLLDEYAREMIGEWN
;
A
#
# COMPACT_ATOMS: atom_id res chain seq x y z
N PHE A 1 -26.42 -11.10 10.41
CA PHE A 1 -26.36 -12.29 9.58
C PHE A 1 -27.75 -12.88 9.45
N SER A 2 -28.23 -13.03 8.20
CA SER A 2 -29.52 -13.67 7.93
C SER A 2 -29.35 -15.13 7.46
N THR A 3 -28.12 -15.53 7.16
CA THR A 3 -27.81 -16.87 6.64
C THR A 3 -26.47 -17.37 7.16
N TYR A 4 -26.35 -18.69 7.24
CA TYR A 4 -25.11 -19.41 7.47
C TYR A 4 -24.86 -20.31 6.26
N THR A 5 -23.62 -20.31 5.75
CA THR A 5 -23.21 -21.24 4.68
C THR A 5 -22.15 -22.20 5.26
N ASP A 6 -22.41 -23.48 5.19
CA ASP A 6 -21.48 -24.51 5.66
C ASP A 6 -20.31 -24.70 4.69
N GLY A 7 -19.32 -25.53 5.09
CA GLY A 7 -18.16 -25.86 4.27
C GLY A 7 -18.48 -26.63 2.98
N LEU A 8 -19.72 -27.07 2.78
CA LEU A 8 -20.21 -27.75 1.58
C LEU A 8 -21.01 -26.81 0.65
N GLY A 9 -21.16 -25.54 1.05
CA GLY A 9 -21.88 -24.53 0.28
C GLY A 9 -23.39 -24.52 0.53
N ASN A 10 -23.92 -25.27 1.50
CA ASN A 10 -25.34 -25.22 1.84
C ASN A 10 -25.62 -23.97 2.66
N THR A 11 -26.61 -23.19 2.25
CA THR A 11 -27.01 -21.96 2.94
C THR A 11 -28.27 -22.18 3.75
N THR A 12 -28.22 -21.87 5.03
CA THR A 12 -29.35 -21.96 5.96
C THR A 12 -29.70 -20.56 6.46
N ALA A 13 -30.98 -20.21 6.41
CA ALA A 13 -31.47 -18.98 7.04
C ALA A 13 -31.36 -19.08 8.57
N LEU A 14 -30.87 -18.02 9.19
CA LEU A 14 -30.77 -17.93 10.65
C LEU A 14 -31.90 -17.08 11.20
N THR A 15 -32.42 -17.45 12.35
CA THR A 15 -33.29 -16.60 13.17
C THR A 15 -32.44 -15.47 13.80
N ASP A 16 -33.08 -14.39 14.22
CA ASP A 16 -32.39 -13.28 14.90
C ASP A 16 -31.67 -13.77 16.19
N SER A 17 -32.28 -14.74 16.90
CA SER A 17 -31.68 -15.33 18.11
C SER A 17 -30.42 -16.15 17.77
N GLU A 18 -30.44 -16.93 16.70
CA GLU A 18 -29.28 -17.69 16.25
C GLU A 18 -28.18 -16.75 15.75
N SER A 19 -28.54 -15.74 14.96
CA SER A 19 -27.62 -14.71 14.50
C SER A 19 -26.92 -14.02 15.67
N LYS A 20 -27.66 -13.61 16.69
CA LYS A 20 -27.12 -13.02 17.90
C LYS A 20 -26.19 -13.97 18.65
N THR A 21 -26.57 -15.24 18.78
CA THR A 21 -25.72 -16.26 19.42
C THR A 21 -24.38 -16.45 18.71
N TYR A 22 -24.36 -16.44 17.37
CA TYR A 22 -23.11 -16.53 16.60
C TYR A 22 -22.27 -15.25 16.76
N LEU A 23 -22.86 -14.07 16.76
CA LEU A 23 -22.17 -12.82 17.03
C LEU A 23 -21.51 -12.79 18.42
N GLU A 24 -22.24 -13.26 19.46
CA GLU A 24 -21.71 -13.34 20.84
C GLU A 24 -20.51 -14.31 20.93
N LYS A 25 -20.58 -15.46 20.24
CA LYS A 25 -19.45 -16.41 20.16
C LYS A 25 -18.25 -15.81 19.43
N ALA A 26 -18.49 -15.14 18.31
CA ALA A 26 -17.43 -14.48 17.54
C ALA A 26 -16.79 -13.34 18.35
N LYS A 27 -17.62 -12.55 19.08
CA LYS A 27 -17.13 -11.54 20.04
C LYS A 27 -16.22 -12.14 21.09
N ALA A 28 -16.66 -13.20 21.74
CA ALA A 28 -15.88 -13.86 22.78
C ALA A 28 -14.51 -14.36 22.25
N ALA A 29 -14.46 -14.88 21.03
CA ALA A 29 -13.22 -15.31 20.41
C ALA A 29 -12.29 -14.13 20.07
N ALA A 30 -12.83 -13.05 19.49
CA ALA A 30 -12.06 -11.86 19.15
C ALA A 30 -11.53 -11.15 20.42
N ASP A 31 -12.38 -10.99 21.44
CA ASP A 31 -11.99 -10.39 22.71
C ASP A 31 -10.92 -11.23 23.43
N TYR A 32 -11.03 -12.56 23.40
CA TYR A 32 -10.01 -13.43 23.96
C TYR A 32 -8.65 -13.21 23.28
N LEU A 33 -8.63 -13.16 21.95
CA LEU A 33 -7.39 -12.95 21.19
C LEU A 33 -6.80 -11.57 21.49
N ILE A 34 -7.60 -10.52 21.48
CA ILE A 34 -7.14 -9.15 21.76
C ILE A 34 -6.57 -9.03 23.18
N GLN A 35 -7.30 -9.57 24.17
CA GLN A 35 -6.91 -9.47 25.59
C GLN A 35 -5.68 -10.31 25.93
N ASN A 36 -5.47 -11.41 25.23
CA ASN A 36 -4.38 -12.34 25.50
C ASN A 36 -3.25 -12.26 24.45
N ALA A 37 -3.28 -11.29 23.54
CA ALA A 37 -2.34 -11.18 22.44
C ALA A 37 -0.87 -11.31 22.91
N GLY A 38 -0.47 -10.58 23.94
CA GLY A 38 0.88 -10.63 24.48
C GLY A 38 1.29 -12.02 24.99
N SER A 39 0.40 -12.73 25.68
CA SER A 39 0.66 -14.10 26.17
C SER A 39 0.67 -15.14 25.05
N LEU A 40 0.05 -14.84 23.93
CA LEU A 40 0.05 -15.65 22.70
C LEU A 40 1.24 -15.34 21.78
N GLY A 41 2.11 -14.39 22.17
CA GLY A 41 3.26 -13.98 21.38
C GLY A 41 2.90 -13.09 20.18
N VAL A 42 1.75 -12.42 20.23
CA VAL A 42 1.24 -11.52 19.20
C VAL A 42 1.09 -10.13 19.78
N LYS A 43 1.38 -9.10 19.00
CA LYS A 43 1.12 -7.71 19.41
C LYS A 43 0.65 -6.86 18.23
N LEU A 44 -0.09 -5.82 18.54
CA LEU A 44 -0.33 -4.74 17.59
C LEU A 44 0.94 -3.85 17.56
N TYR A 45 1.50 -3.60 16.38
CA TYR A 45 2.61 -2.64 16.27
C TYR A 45 2.14 -1.22 16.61
N ASP A 46 3.01 -0.44 17.22
CA ASP A 46 2.72 0.96 17.57
C ASP A 46 2.59 1.85 16.33
N ASP A 47 3.29 1.50 15.25
CA ASP A 47 3.22 2.17 13.96
C ASP A 47 2.73 1.19 12.88
N VAL A 48 1.76 1.65 12.08
CA VAL A 48 1.20 0.85 11.00
C VAL A 48 2.23 0.54 9.89
N GLU A 49 3.25 1.38 9.71
CA GLU A 49 4.31 1.15 8.74
C GLU A 49 5.14 -0.09 9.11
N ALA A 50 5.34 -0.36 10.40
CA ALA A 50 6.09 -1.51 10.90
C ALA A 50 5.46 -2.86 10.53
N VAL A 51 4.15 -2.91 10.33
CA VAL A 51 3.44 -4.16 9.95
C VAL A 51 3.97 -4.72 8.63
N PHE A 52 4.31 -3.83 7.68
CA PHE A 52 4.71 -4.21 6.33
C PHE A 52 6.19 -3.89 6.03
N ASP A 53 6.96 -3.50 7.05
CA ASP A 53 8.41 -3.34 6.93
C ASP A 53 9.06 -4.69 6.59
N GLU A 54 9.95 -4.70 5.57
CA GLU A 54 10.60 -5.94 5.13
C GLU A 54 11.47 -6.60 6.20
N ASN A 55 12.01 -5.82 7.16
CA ASN A 55 12.77 -6.34 8.27
C ASN A 55 11.91 -7.14 9.26
N ASN A 56 10.62 -6.84 9.32
CA ASN A 56 9.65 -7.55 10.15
C ASN A 56 8.98 -8.72 9.43
N ASN A 57 9.15 -8.84 8.11
CA ASN A 57 8.38 -9.79 7.29
C ASN A 57 8.50 -11.24 7.77
N LYS A 58 9.72 -11.69 8.12
CA LYS A 58 9.97 -13.09 8.52
C LYS A 58 9.62 -13.40 9.98
N ASN A 59 9.45 -12.39 10.80
CA ASN A 59 9.14 -12.52 12.22
C ASN A 59 8.06 -11.48 12.59
N ASN A 60 6.98 -11.45 11.84
CA ASN A 60 5.93 -10.46 12.01
C ASN A 60 5.11 -10.74 13.28
N GLU A 61 5.23 -9.86 14.26
CA GLU A 61 4.59 -10.01 15.58
C GLU A 61 3.09 -9.70 15.57
N GLU A 62 2.55 -9.08 14.50
CA GLU A 62 1.12 -8.85 14.33
C GLU A 62 0.42 -9.98 13.57
N ALA A 63 1.18 -10.80 12.83
CA ALA A 63 0.61 -11.86 12.01
C ALA A 63 0.06 -13.01 12.84
N LEU A 64 -1.15 -13.44 12.52
CA LEU A 64 -1.82 -14.60 13.12
C LEU A 64 -1.67 -15.84 12.24
N PHE A 65 -1.70 -15.64 10.94
CA PHE A 65 -1.49 -16.70 9.96
C PHE A 65 -0.71 -16.17 8.77
N ILE A 66 0.37 -16.87 8.42
CA ILE A 66 1.25 -16.51 7.31
C ILE A 66 1.46 -17.70 6.37
N VAL A 67 1.59 -17.42 5.09
CA VAL A 67 2.12 -18.36 4.10
C VAL A 67 3.60 -18.09 3.96
N CYS A 68 4.42 -19.01 4.48
CA CYS A 68 5.87 -18.90 4.45
C CYS A 68 6.44 -19.18 3.06
N HIS A 69 7.40 -18.36 2.64
CA HIS A 69 8.14 -18.53 1.41
C HIS A 69 9.63 -18.73 1.69
N SER A 70 10.28 -19.60 0.93
CA SER A 70 11.70 -19.93 1.09
C SER A 70 12.57 -19.14 0.11
N THR A 71 13.80 -18.83 0.50
CA THR A 71 14.86 -18.36 -0.40
C THR A 71 15.38 -19.49 -1.30
N ILE A 72 15.10 -20.76 -0.95
CA ILE A 72 15.49 -21.93 -1.75
C ILE A 72 14.46 -22.09 -2.87
N THR A 73 14.90 -21.87 -4.11
CA THR A 73 14.00 -21.87 -5.28
C THR A 73 13.29 -23.21 -5.52
N ALA A 74 13.88 -24.33 -5.07
CA ALA A 74 13.23 -25.64 -5.16
C ALA A 74 11.94 -25.73 -4.31
N TYR A 75 11.89 -25.00 -3.20
CA TYR A 75 10.70 -24.94 -2.32
C TYR A 75 9.80 -23.74 -2.61
N ASN A 76 10.24 -22.84 -3.47
CA ASN A 76 9.52 -21.61 -3.80
C ASN A 76 9.61 -21.32 -5.32
N PRO A 77 9.13 -22.23 -6.19
CA PRO A 77 9.38 -22.16 -7.63
C PRO A 77 8.73 -20.94 -8.31
N ARG A 78 7.77 -20.31 -7.67
CA ARG A 78 7.07 -19.13 -8.20
C ARG A 78 7.18 -17.89 -7.30
N GLY A 79 7.64 -18.05 -6.06
CA GLY A 79 7.73 -16.98 -5.08
C GLY A 79 6.39 -16.36 -4.70
N ASN A 80 6.46 -15.38 -3.82
CA ASN A 80 5.31 -14.54 -3.54
C ASN A 80 5.03 -13.65 -4.76
N TYR A 81 3.92 -13.90 -5.43
CA TYR A 81 3.51 -13.20 -6.65
C TYR A 81 2.63 -11.99 -6.37
N PHE A 82 2.15 -11.88 -5.15
CA PHE A 82 1.08 -10.95 -4.76
C PHE A 82 1.47 -9.49 -4.95
N ASN A 83 2.69 -9.13 -4.56
CA ASN A 83 3.18 -7.76 -4.71
C ASN A 83 3.24 -7.25 -6.16
N ARG A 84 3.29 -8.16 -7.15
CA ARG A 84 3.36 -7.76 -8.57
C ARG A 84 2.02 -7.28 -9.14
N VAL A 85 0.92 -7.70 -8.52
CA VAL A 85 -0.43 -7.38 -8.99
C VAL A 85 -0.73 -5.89 -8.82
N TRP A 86 -0.32 -5.33 -7.69
CA TRP A 86 -0.58 -3.95 -7.29
C TRP A 86 0.50 -2.96 -7.71
N LYS A 87 1.64 -3.44 -8.21
CA LYS A 87 2.71 -2.55 -8.64
C LYS A 87 2.44 -1.96 -10.00
N HIS A 88 2.60 -0.65 -10.05
CA HIS A 88 2.81 0.04 -11.32
C HIS A 88 4.08 -0.49 -11.98
N SER A 89 4.06 -0.64 -13.31
CA SER A 89 5.25 -0.99 -14.08
C SER A 89 6.23 0.17 -14.02
N GLU A 90 7.11 0.18 -13.04
CA GLU A 90 8.07 1.25 -12.82
C GLU A 90 9.10 1.36 -13.93
N ALA A 91 9.31 0.30 -14.69
CA ALA A 91 10.08 0.36 -15.91
C ALA A 91 9.98 -0.94 -16.72
N TYR A 92 9.23 -0.91 -17.72
CA TYR A 92 9.27 -1.89 -18.78
C TYR A 92 10.09 -1.32 -19.93
N ASN A 93 11.04 -2.08 -20.46
CA ASN A 93 12.00 -1.64 -21.50
C ASN A 93 11.37 -1.04 -22.77
N ASN A 94 10.10 -1.05 -22.95
CA ASN A 94 9.38 -0.43 -24.05
C ASN A 94 8.09 0.22 -23.60
N ASN A 95 7.95 0.49 -22.32
CA ASN A 95 6.68 0.93 -21.80
C ASN A 95 6.62 2.45 -21.72
N THR A 96 5.85 3.05 -22.59
CA THR A 96 5.51 4.46 -22.55
C THR A 96 4.67 4.84 -21.32
N SER A 97 4.23 3.88 -20.52
CA SER A 97 3.39 4.06 -19.33
C SER A 97 4.12 3.94 -17.99
N GLY A 98 5.45 3.71 -17.97
CA GLY A 98 6.19 3.61 -16.70
C GLY A 98 6.37 4.96 -16.00
N ILE A 99 6.37 4.95 -14.68
CA ILE A 99 6.67 6.14 -13.85
C ILE A 99 8.19 6.23 -13.72
N TYR A 100 8.83 6.98 -14.57
CA TYR A 100 10.27 7.23 -14.52
C TYR A 100 10.63 8.46 -15.36
N LEU A 101 11.81 9.00 -15.14
CA LEU A 101 12.51 9.89 -16.06
C LEU A 101 13.52 9.07 -16.88
N SER A 102 13.76 9.45 -18.13
CA SER A 102 14.81 8.82 -18.95
C SER A 102 16.15 8.94 -18.23
N GLY A 103 16.81 7.87 -17.95
CA GLY A 103 18.05 7.88 -17.16
C GLY A 103 17.85 7.53 -15.70
N MET A 104 16.62 7.43 -15.21
CA MET A 104 16.37 6.63 -14.03
C MET A 104 16.52 5.17 -14.38
N THR A 105 17.21 4.44 -13.53
CA THR A 105 17.22 3.01 -13.73
C THR A 105 15.94 2.40 -13.22
N PRO A 106 15.37 1.48 -13.98
CA PRO A 106 14.28 0.67 -13.48
C PRO A 106 14.60 0.08 -12.11
N SER A 107 13.64 0.08 -11.24
CA SER A 107 13.77 -0.43 -9.87
C SER A 107 14.17 -1.92 -9.78
N TYR A 108 14.29 -2.62 -10.90
CA TYR A 108 14.78 -4.01 -10.98
C TYR A 108 16.23 -4.13 -11.47
N ALA A 109 16.92 -3.05 -11.78
CA ALA A 109 18.32 -3.12 -12.20
C ALA A 109 19.22 -3.47 -11.00
N THR A 110 20.17 -4.36 -11.25
CA THR A 110 20.91 -5.06 -10.21
C THR A 110 22.12 -4.33 -9.64
N ASN A 111 22.56 -3.25 -10.26
CA ASN A 111 23.66 -2.44 -9.73
C ASN A 111 23.74 -1.10 -10.47
N ILE A 112 23.72 -0.01 -9.72
CA ILE A 112 23.87 1.33 -10.28
C ILE A 112 24.87 2.10 -9.44
N ASN A 113 26.02 2.39 -10.04
CA ASN A 113 27.07 3.20 -9.41
C ASN A 113 27.50 2.72 -8.01
N GLY A 114 27.52 1.39 -7.78
CA GLY A 114 27.93 0.82 -6.49
C GLY A 114 26.82 0.73 -5.44
N TYR A 115 25.60 1.21 -5.74
CA TYR A 115 24.43 0.96 -4.92
C TYR A 115 23.71 -0.29 -5.43
N GLU A 116 23.49 -1.26 -4.57
CA GLU A 116 22.55 -2.34 -4.85
C GLU A 116 21.15 -1.72 -4.92
N VAL A 117 20.65 -1.55 -6.14
CA VAL A 117 19.23 -1.25 -6.31
C VAL A 117 18.49 -2.54 -5.99
N PRO A 118 17.58 -2.52 -5.02
CA PRO A 118 16.78 -3.70 -4.73
C PRO A 118 16.15 -4.25 -6.01
N LYS A 119 16.23 -5.55 -6.21
CA LYS A 119 15.62 -6.26 -7.35
C LYS A 119 14.10 -6.19 -7.21
N LEU A 120 13.51 -5.04 -7.44
CA LEU A 120 12.08 -4.88 -7.33
C LEU A 120 11.40 -5.72 -8.41
N ALA A 121 10.39 -6.47 -8.02
CA ALA A 121 9.62 -7.26 -8.95
C ALA A 121 8.98 -6.33 -9.98
N LYS A 122 9.07 -6.74 -11.24
CA LYS A 122 8.35 -6.16 -12.34
C LYS A 122 6.87 -6.10 -12.00
N GLY A 123 6.33 -4.90 -11.85
CA GLY A 123 4.91 -4.71 -11.68
C GLY A 123 4.13 -5.16 -12.91
N ASN A 124 2.96 -5.71 -12.73
CA ASN A 124 2.10 -6.15 -13.82
C ASN A 124 0.94 -5.18 -14.10
N CYS A 125 0.72 -4.18 -13.24
CA CYS A 125 -0.37 -3.20 -13.37
C CYS A 125 -1.76 -3.83 -13.51
N TYR A 126 -2.02 -4.93 -12.82
CA TYR A 126 -3.32 -5.60 -12.91
C TYR A 126 -4.39 -4.95 -12.05
N MET A 127 -3.98 -4.27 -11.00
CA MET A 127 -4.85 -3.56 -10.08
C MET A 127 -4.28 -2.19 -9.77
N GLU A 128 -5.17 -1.24 -9.63
CA GLU A 128 -4.88 0.13 -9.21
C GLU A 128 -5.89 0.55 -8.14
N PRO A 129 -5.50 1.43 -7.21
CA PRO A 129 -6.45 1.98 -6.27
C PRO A 129 -7.44 2.88 -7.02
N SER A 130 -8.72 2.77 -6.69
CA SER A 130 -9.72 3.72 -7.19
C SER A 130 -9.51 5.12 -6.57
N LYS A 131 -10.03 6.17 -7.21
CA LYS A 131 -10.04 7.51 -6.62
C LYS A 131 -10.69 7.50 -5.24
N TYR A 132 -11.86 6.83 -5.11
CA TYR A 132 -12.54 6.67 -3.83
C TYR A 132 -11.60 6.13 -2.75
N MET A 133 -10.86 5.07 -3.04
CA MET A 133 -9.91 4.47 -2.10
C MET A 133 -8.84 5.47 -1.66
N LEU A 134 -8.28 6.24 -2.59
CA LEU A 134 -7.26 7.23 -2.26
C LEU A 134 -7.82 8.40 -1.45
N ASP A 135 -9.07 8.79 -1.70
CA ASP A 135 -9.76 9.88 -1.00
C ASP A 135 -10.16 9.51 0.44
N LEU A 136 -10.25 8.22 0.77
CA LEU A 136 -10.53 7.76 2.14
C LEU A 136 -9.47 8.18 3.16
N TYR A 137 -8.22 8.41 2.72
CA TYR A 137 -7.14 8.80 3.62
C TYR A 137 -7.08 10.31 3.81
N GLY A 138 -7.45 10.79 4.99
CA GLY A 138 -7.25 12.19 5.38
C GLY A 138 -5.76 12.56 5.52
N GLU A 139 -5.46 13.84 5.68
CA GLU A 139 -4.08 14.34 5.79
C GLU A 139 -3.32 13.79 7.00
N LYS A 140 -4.04 13.50 8.09
CA LYS A 140 -3.46 12.94 9.32
C LYS A 140 -3.29 11.42 9.29
N ASP A 141 -3.90 10.74 8.32
CA ASP A 141 -3.81 9.30 8.20
C ASP A 141 -2.46 8.88 7.61
N GLY A 142 -1.61 8.29 8.45
CA GLY A 142 -0.28 7.81 8.08
C GLY A 142 -0.33 6.59 7.14
N ARG A 143 -1.46 5.86 7.11
CA ARG A 143 -1.61 4.65 6.29
C ARG A 143 -1.41 4.94 4.79
N TYR A 144 -1.80 6.14 4.33
CA TYR A 144 -1.53 6.47 2.93
C TYR A 144 -0.05 6.33 2.59
N LYS A 145 0.84 6.94 3.40
CA LYS A 145 2.29 6.85 3.18
C LYS A 145 2.84 5.45 3.47
N ALA A 146 2.30 4.77 4.47
CA ALA A 146 2.69 3.41 4.82
C ALA A 146 2.36 2.40 3.71
N PHE A 147 1.21 2.58 3.04
CA PHE A 147 0.68 1.59 2.10
C PHE A 147 0.92 1.92 0.63
N PHE A 148 1.16 3.19 0.28
CA PHE A 148 1.31 3.59 -1.11
C PHE A 148 2.65 4.28 -1.38
N LYS A 149 3.22 3.96 -2.53
CA LYS A 149 4.37 4.64 -3.10
C LYS A 149 3.87 5.63 -4.15
N ASP A 150 3.93 6.89 -3.82
CA ASP A 150 3.53 8.02 -4.68
C ASP A 150 4.71 8.88 -5.12
N THR A 151 5.89 8.65 -4.57
CA THR A 151 7.09 9.43 -4.82
C THR A 151 8.21 8.52 -5.34
N TYR A 152 8.85 8.95 -6.42
CA TYR A 152 9.94 8.26 -7.10
C TYR A 152 11.16 9.17 -7.12
N TYR A 153 12.34 8.58 -6.88
CA TYR A 153 13.58 9.33 -6.70
C TYR A 153 14.54 9.09 -7.85
N VAL A 154 15.41 10.06 -8.11
CA VAL A 154 16.52 9.89 -9.04
C VAL A 154 17.49 8.86 -8.46
N ASN A 155 17.66 7.76 -9.13
CA ASN A 155 18.49 6.62 -8.70
C ASN A 155 19.64 6.31 -9.68
N ASN A 156 19.79 7.11 -10.71
CA ASN A 156 20.87 7.00 -11.69
C ASN A 156 21.33 8.39 -12.17
N ALA A 157 22.61 8.56 -12.35
CA ALA A 157 23.17 9.77 -12.92
C ALA A 157 23.12 9.69 -14.45
N THR A 158 22.37 10.58 -15.09
CA THR A 158 22.35 10.72 -16.57
C THR A 158 23.54 11.54 -17.08
N ASN A 159 24.16 12.28 -16.17
CA ASN A 159 25.30 13.11 -16.47
C ASN A 159 26.41 12.82 -15.45
N SER A 160 27.48 12.21 -15.90
CA SER A 160 28.61 11.80 -15.06
C SER A 160 29.30 12.98 -14.36
N THR A 161 29.13 14.21 -14.85
CA THR A 161 29.73 15.41 -14.23
C THR A 161 28.83 16.06 -13.20
N LYS A 162 27.51 15.83 -13.25
CA LYS A 162 26.51 16.47 -12.36
C LYS A 162 25.93 15.54 -11.32
N ASN A 163 26.19 14.24 -11.43
CA ASN A 163 25.66 13.22 -10.52
C ASN A 163 24.12 13.35 -10.32
N GLY A 164 23.38 13.44 -11.45
CA GLY A 164 21.94 13.64 -11.40
C GLY A 164 21.27 13.53 -12.77
N TYR A 165 20.11 14.10 -12.88
CA TYR A 165 19.26 14.08 -14.06
C TYR A 165 19.08 15.48 -14.63
N THR A 166 19.26 15.61 -15.94
CA THR A 166 18.95 16.81 -16.73
C THR A 166 17.76 16.53 -17.63
N TRP A 167 16.76 17.42 -17.63
CA TRP A 167 15.53 17.24 -18.38
C TRP A 167 15.77 17.17 -19.90
N ASN A 168 15.10 16.23 -20.54
CA ASN A 168 14.99 16.12 -21.98
C ASN A 168 13.52 16.34 -22.44
N GLU A 169 13.34 16.49 -23.74
CA GLU A 169 12.05 16.82 -24.33
C GLU A 169 11.02 15.70 -24.12
N ALA A 170 11.43 14.45 -24.27
CA ALA A 170 10.52 13.29 -24.13
C ALA A 170 9.92 13.20 -22.74
N ASP A 171 10.72 13.46 -21.70
CA ASP A 171 10.23 13.44 -20.31
C ASP A 171 9.39 14.67 -20.00
N ALA A 172 9.76 15.86 -20.49
CA ALA A 172 8.92 17.03 -20.34
C ALA A 172 7.53 16.82 -20.96
N GLN A 173 7.46 16.29 -22.15
CA GLN A 173 6.21 15.94 -22.84
C GLN A 173 5.42 14.86 -22.11
N ARG A 174 6.08 13.80 -21.62
CA ARG A 174 5.45 12.70 -20.88
C ARG A 174 4.63 13.18 -19.69
N TYR A 175 5.14 14.17 -18.96
CA TYR A 175 4.48 14.73 -17.77
C TYR A 175 3.73 16.03 -18.06
N GLY A 176 3.56 16.40 -19.33
CA GLY A 176 2.85 17.60 -19.73
C GLY A 176 3.48 18.89 -19.18
N LEU A 177 4.81 18.94 -19.13
CA LEU A 177 5.56 20.05 -18.58
C LEU A 177 6.17 20.92 -19.68
N SER A 178 6.45 22.20 -19.36
CA SER A 178 7.08 23.14 -20.30
C SER A 178 8.44 22.63 -20.76
N THR A 179 8.72 22.77 -22.06
CA THR A 179 10.02 22.45 -22.65
C THR A 179 11.12 23.46 -22.29
N SER A 180 10.78 24.59 -21.63
CA SER A 180 11.74 25.55 -21.12
C SER A 180 12.72 24.98 -20.08
N ARG A 181 12.37 23.82 -19.50
CA ARG A 181 13.24 23.06 -18.58
C ARG A 181 14.30 22.21 -19.27
N VAL A 182 14.13 21.91 -20.57
CA VAL A 182 15.01 21.03 -21.32
C VAL A 182 16.41 21.63 -21.42
N GLY A 183 17.41 20.90 -20.93
CA GLY A 183 18.80 21.36 -20.90
C GLY A 183 19.06 22.53 -19.94
N ASN A 184 18.08 22.98 -19.20
CA ASN A 184 18.19 24.11 -18.27
C ASN A 184 18.62 23.62 -16.88
N SER A 185 19.83 24.00 -16.47
CA SER A 185 20.42 23.56 -15.20
C SER A 185 19.66 23.99 -13.94
N ALA A 186 18.78 24.99 -14.04
CA ALA A 186 17.92 25.39 -12.92
C ALA A 186 16.90 24.29 -12.54
N TYR A 187 16.62 23.37 -13.47
CA TYR A 187 15.71 22.23 -13.28
C TYR A 187 16.46 20.91 -13.08
N ASP A 188 17.78 20.90 -13.04
CA ASP A 188 18.55 19.68 -12.79
C ASP A 188 18.17 19.12 -11.41
N ILE A 189 18.09 17.78 -11.35
CA ILE A 189 17.74 17.03 -10.14
C ILE A 189 18.92 16.14 -9.78
N THR A 190 19.34 16.15 -8.52
CA THR A 190 20.47 15.36 -8.05
C THR A 190 20.06 13.94 -7.68
N LEU A 191 21.04 13.05 -7.59
CA LEU A 191 20.83 11.66 -7.15
C LEU A 191 20.21 11.65 -5.75
N GLY A 192 19.11 10.92 -5.58
CA GLY A 192 18.36 10.83 -4.34
C GLY A 192 17.23 11.86 -4.18
N ASP A 193 17.21 12.91 -4.99
CA ASP A 193 16.10 13.88 -4.98
C ASP A 193 14.84 13.29 -5.64
N THR A 194 13.68 13.86 -5.32
CA THR A 194 12.41 13.50 -5.97
C THR A 194 12.52 13.72 -7.48
N ALA A 195 12.14 12.70 -8.24
CA ALA A 195 12.06 12.72 -9.70
C ALA A 195 10.61 12.92 -10.17
N VAL A 196 9.69 12.13 -9.61
CA VAL A 196 8.27 12.15 -9.94
C VAL A 196 7.46 12.03 -8.65
N TYR A 197 6.45 12.86 -8.52
CA TYR A 197 5.49 12.83 -7.44
C TYR A 197 4.06 12.72 -7.98
N LEU A 198 3.33 11.71 -7.54
CA LEU A 198 1.91 11.50 -7.85
C LEU A 198 1.09 12.14 -6.75
N SER A 199 0.47 13.26 -7.06
CA SER A 199 -0.18 14.09 -6.05
C SER A 199 -1.68 13.87 -5.99
N ARG A 200 -2.19 13.66 -4.78
CA ARG A 200 -3.63 13.72 -4.48
C ARG A 200 -4.16 15.16 -4.46
N LYS A 201 -3.27 16.13 -4.22
CA LYS A 201 -3.58 17.56 -4.34
C LYS A 201 -3.41 17.99 -5.80
N THR A 202 -4.35 18.78 -6.31
CA THR A 202 -4.28 19.33 -7.66
C THR A 202 -3.37 20.58 -7.67
N TYR A 203 -2.32 20.51 -8.47
CA TYR A 203 -1.40 21.62 -8.75
C TYR A 203 -1.76 22.26 -10.09
N THR A 204 -1.68 23.57 -10.16
CA THR A 204 -1.84 24.31 -11.43
C THR A 204 -0.66 24.00 -12.38
N GLN A 205 -0.88 24.24 -13.67
CA GLN A 205 0.19 24.08 -14.66
C GLN A 205 1.39 25.00 -14.36
N ALA A 206 1.17 26.19 -13.82
CA ALA A 206 2.22 27.11 -13.44
C ALA A 206 3.07 26.56 -12.28
N GLU A 207 2.43 26.04 -11.23
CA GLU A 207 3.13 25.40 -10.10
C GLU A 207 3.93 24.17 -10.55
N ARG A 208 3.33 23.32 -11.40
CA ARG A 208 4.01 22.14 -11.97
C ARG A 208 5.23 22.54 -12.81
N ASN A 209 5.11 23.59 -13.62
CA ASN A 209 6.21 24.10 -14.42
C ASN A 209 7.31 24.77 -13.60
N ALA A 210 7.00 25.33 -12.44
CA ALA A 210 7.98 25.93 -11.54
C ALA A 210 8.78 24.89 -10.73
N CYS A 211 8.25 23.68 -10.59
CA CYS A 211 8.88 22.63 -9.81
C CYS A 211 10.03 21.97 -10.59
N ARG A 212 11.14 21.60 -9.93
CA ARG A 212 12.25 20.90 -10.56
C ARG A 212 11.92 19.47 -10.95
N TYR A 213 11.13 18.77 -10.16
CA TYR A 213 10.66 17.40 -10.43
C TYR A 213 9.29 17.38 -11.11
N ALA A 214 8.89 16.24 -11.64
CA ALA A 214 7.58 16.09 -12.22
C ALA A 214 6.51 15.93 -11.11
N ILE A 215 5.46 16.74 -11.18
CA ILE A 215 4.24 16.53 -10.41
C ILE A 215 3.15 16.06 -11.37
N PHE A 216 2.55 14.92 -11.08
CA PHE A 216 1.38 14.42 -11.77
C PHE A 216 0.17 14.48 -10.84
N ASN A 217 -0.86 15.21 -11.23
CA ASN A 217 -2.11 15.26 -10.48
C ASN A 217 -2.87 13.96 -10.68
N LEU A 218 -3.14 13.22 -9.62
CA LEU A 218 -3.94 11.98 -9.73
C LEU A 218 -5.35 12.23 -10.23
N GLU A 219 -5.91 13.42 -9.98
CA GLU A 219 -7.20 13.83 -10.53
C GLU A 219 -7.23 13.74 -12.06
N ASP A 220 -6.17 14.16 -12.74
CA ASP A 220 -6.09 14.10 -14.21
C ASP A 220 -6.16 12.65 -14.73
N ASN A 221 -5.70 11.69 -13.93
CA ASN A 221 -5.72 10.28 -14.26
C ASN A 221 -7.14 9.68 -14.22
N TYR A 222 -7.94 10.07 -13.23
CA TYR A 222 -9.29 9.55 -13.03
C TYR A 222 -10.36 10.34 -13.80
N ALA A 223 -10.04 11.51 -14.32
CA ALA A 223 -10.95 12.33 -15.11
C ALA A 223 -11.21 11.75 -16.51
N ASP A 224 -10.24 11.04 -17.10
CA ASP A 224 -10.37 10.42 -18.42
C ASP A 224 -10.70 8.93 -18.32
N THR A 225 -12.00 8.61 -18.38
CA THR A 225 -12.49 7.22 -18.31
C THR A 225 -12.20 6.39 -19.57
N LYS A 226 -11.71 7.01 -20.65
CA LYS A 226 -11.43 6.34 -21.94
C LYS A 226 -9.95 6.01 -22.12
N SER A 227 -9.08 6.65 -21.38
CA SER A 227 -7.65 6.39 -21.43
C SER A 227 -7.28 5.34 -20.41
N PRO A 228 -6.48 4.33 -20.75
CA PRO A 228 -5.94 3.44 -19.72
C PRO A 228 -5.14 4.28 -18.72
N LEU A 229 -5.43 4.11 -17.44
CA LEU A 229 -4.75 4.81 -16.38
C LEU A 229 -3.25 4.56 -16.48
N LYS A 230 -2.46 5.64 -16.52
CA LYS A 230 -1.02 5.55 -16.78
C LYS A 230 -0.19 5.66 -15.53
N PHE A 231 -0.67 6.44 -14.56
CA PHE A 231 0.08 6.75 -13.34
C PHE A 231 -0.82 6.65 -12.12
N PHE A 232 -0.49 5.75 -11.21
CA PHE A 232 -1.18 5.57 -9.94
C PHE A 232 -0.19 5.17 -8.85
N PRO A 233 -0.46 5.44 -7.57
CA PRO A 233 0.39 5.02 -6.48
C PRO A 233 0.44 3.49 -6.37
N SER A 234 1.65 2.94 -6.34
CA SER A 234 1.85 1.50 -6.14
C SER A 234 1.61 1.11 -4.69
N LEU A 235 1.00 -0.05 -4.46
CA LEU A 235 0.86 -0.59 -3.11
C LEU A 235 2.20 -1.10 -2.58
N LYS A 236 2.59 -0.70 -1.36
CA LYS A 236 3.85 -1.08 -0.70
C LYS A 236 3.74 -2.30 0.22
N LYS A 237 2.56 -2.66 0.68
CA LYS A 237 2.34 -3.68 1.74
C LYS A 237 3.07 -5.01 1.54
N ALA A 238 3.33 -5.41 0.31
CA ALA A 238 4.07 -6.63 0.00
C ALA A 238 5.40 -6.33 -0.69
N ASP A 239 5.92 -5.11 -0.56
CA ASP A 239 7.16 -4.69 -1.17
C ASP A 239 8.34 -4.95 -0.25
N CYS A 240 8.98 -6.11 -0.41
CA CYS A 240 10.13 -6.53 0.37
C CYS A 240 11.34 -6.71 -0.57
N PRO A 241 12.01 -5.61 -0.97
CA PRO A 241 13.06 -5.65 -1.99
C PRO A 241 14.23 -6.56 -1.64
N SER A 242 14.66 -6.60 -0.37
CA SER A 242 15.76 -7.45 0.08
C SER A 242 15.45 -8.94 0.03
N LEU A 243 14.18 -9.32 -0.01
CA LEU A 243 13.71 -10.70 -0.03
C LEU A 243 13.49 -11.26 -1.45
N TYR A 244 13.88 -10.51 -2.48
CA TYR A 244 13.90 -11.02 -3.85
C TYR A 244 15.11 -11.90 -4.10
N ALA A 245 14.86 -13.18 -4.40
CA ALA A 245 15.90 -14.14 -4.76
C ALA A 245 16.01 -14.29 -6.29
N GLY A 246 17.24 -14.47 -6.77
CA GLY A 246 17.54 -14.84 -8.15
C GLY A 246 18.14 -13.73 -9.01
N SER A 247 19.04 -14.12 -9.90
CA SER A 247 19.75 -13.24 -10.85
C SER A 247 18.94 -12.89 -12.09
N ASN A 248 17.74 -13.44 -12.24
CA ASN A 248 16.94 -13.26 -13.44
C ASN A 248 15.94 -12.10 -13.26
N ALA A 249 16.30 -10.93 -13.75
CA ALA A 249 15.48 -9.73 -13.74
C ALA A 249 14.11 -9.91 -14.42
N SER A 250 13.93 -10.93 -15.27
CA SER A 250 12.66 -11.20 -15.94
C SER A 250 11.67 -11.98 -15.09
N LYS A 251 12.15 -12.68 -14.03
CA LYS A 251 11.32 -13.46 -13.10
C LYS A 251 11.91 -13.42 -11.69
N PRO A 252 11.96 -12.27 -11.03
CA PRO A 252 12.39 -12.22 -9.65
C PRO A 252 11.35 -12.94 -8.78
N TYR A 253 11.81 -13.89 -7.98
CA TYR A 253 11.00 -14.58 -7.01
C TYR A 253 11.14 -13.87 -5.67
N SER A 254 10.04 -13.45 -5.07
CA SER A 254 10.08 -12.96 -3.69
C SER A 254 10.01 -14.14 -2.72
N SER A 255 10.91 -14.14 -1.74
CA SER A 255 10.84 -15.03 -0.59
C SER A 255 10.08 -14.41 0.58
N ALA A 256 9.50 -13.22 0.39
CA ALA A 256 8.69 -12.56 1.40
C ALA A 256 7.48 -13.43 1.76
N ASP A 257 7.25 -13.60 3.05
CA ASP A 257 6.08 -14.29 3.56
C ASP A 257 4.82 -13.45 3.28
N CYS A 258 3.71 -14.13 3.14
CA CYS A 258 2.42 -13.50 2.91
C CYS A 258 1.59 -13.57 4.19
N ILE A 259 1.26 -12.42 4.77
CA ILE A 259 0.34 -12.31 5.90
C ILE A 259 -1.07 -12.56 5.35
N VAL A 260 -1.76 -13.56 5.91
CA VAL A 260 -3.15 -13.90 5.56
C VAL A 260 -4.10 -13.30 6.58
N TYR A 261 -3.81 -13.50 7.87
CA TYR A 261 -4.57 -12.91 8.97
C TYR A 261 -3.63 -12.20 9.94
N ARG A 262 -4.07 -11.07 10.48
CA ARG A 262 -3.31 -10.29 11.47
C ARG A 262 -4.20 -9.70 12.54
N LEU A 263 -3.60 -9.33 13.67
CA LEU A 263 -4.32 -8.81 14.83
C LEU A 263 -5.12 -7.54 14.51
N GLY A 264 -4.62 -6.67 13.63
CA GLY A 264 -5.36 -5.48 13.20
C GLY A 264 -6.74 -5.81 12.60
N GLU A 265 -6.84 -6.89 11.80
CA GLU A 265 -8.12 -7.38 11.29
C GLU A 265 -9.05 -7.85 12.41
N THR A 266 -8.50 -8.50 13.46
CA THR A 266 -9.30 -8.93 14.62
C THR A 266 -9.96 -7.74 15.31
N TYR A 267 -9.29 -6.59 15.40
CA TYR A 267 -9.89 -5.35 15.91
C TYR A 267 -11.04 -4.87 15.03
N LEU A 268 -10.92 -4.92 13.71
CA LEU A 268 -12.00 -4.54 12.78
C LEU A 268 -13.21 -5.49 12.93
N ILE A 269 -12.95 -6.80 12.96
CA ILE A 269 -13.99 -7.83 13.17
C ILE A 269 -14.70 -7.58 14.52
N SER A 270 -13.93 -7.35 15.59
CA SER A 270 -14.49 -7.06 16.92
C SER A 270 -15.37 -5.80 16.91
N ALA A 271 -14.92 -4.74 16.23
CA ALA A 271 -15.68 -3.50 16.07
C ALA A 271 -16.99 -3.71 15.31
N GLU A 272 -16.96 -4.48 14.21
CA GLU A 272 -18.17 -4.81 13.46
C GLU A 272 -19.15 -5.62 14.30
N ILE A 273 -18.68 -6.61 15.06
CA ILE A 273 -19.52 -7.42 15.93
C ILE A 273 -20.15 -6.54 17.01
N ASP A 274 -19.39 -5.68 17.67
CA ASP A 274 -19.89 -4.76 18.68
C ASP A 274 -20.96 -3.83 18.11
N TRP A 275 -20.73 -3.25 16.92
CA TRP A 275 -21.74 -2.44 16.24
C TRP A 275 -23.02 -3.23 15.94
N ARG A 276 -22.92 -4.46 15.42
CA ARG A 276 -24.08 -5.32 15.14
C ARG A 276 -24.87 -5.71 16.40
N LEU A 277 -24.21 -5.78 17.54
CA LEU A 277 -24.82 -6.03 18.84
C LEU A 277 -25.38 -4.76 19.51
N GLY A 278 -25.20 -3.59 18.89
CA GLY A 278 -25.62 -2.28 19.42
C GLY A 278 -24.65 -1.66 20.44
N ASN A 279 -23.44 -2.20 20.56
CA ASN A 279 -22.40 -1.73 21.49
C ASN A 279 -21.49 -0.69 20.81
N ASN A 280 -22.06 0.38 20.28
CA ASN A 280 -21.33 1.35 19.43
C ASN A 280 -20.16 2.02 20.16
N GLN A 281 -20.22 2.19 21.48
CA GLN A 281 -19.09 2.73 22.25
C GLN A 281 -17.88 1.79 22.19
N SER A 282 -18.09 0.51 22.43
CA SER A 282 -17.03 -0.50 22.33
C SER A 282 -16.49 -0.61 20.90
N ALA A 283 -17.36 -0.54 19.91
CA ALA A 283 -16.96 -0.52 18.49
C ALA A 283 -16.03 0.68 18.18
N ALA A 284 -16.40 1.88 18.64
CA ALA A 284 -15.55 3.07 18.47
C ALA A 284 -14.18 2.91 19.15
N GLU A 285 -14.13 2.36 20.35
CA GLU A 285 -12.88 2.11 21.08
C GLU A 285 -11.95 1.14 20.32
N ARG A 286 -12.51 0.07 19.73
CA ARG A 286 -11.74 -0.86 18.89
C ARG A 286 -11.17 -0.17 17.64
N LEU A 287 -11.99 0.61 16.95
CA LEU A 287 -11.57 1.36 15.77
C LEU A 287 -10.54 2.42 16.14
N ASN A 288 -10.73 3.16 17.24
CA ASN A 288 -9.80 4.19 17.69
C ASN A 288 -8.42 3.63 18.05
N THR A 289 -8.32 2.38 18.50
CA THR A 289 -7.03 1.71 18.69
C THR A 289 -6.24 1.65 17.39
N LEU A 290 -6.87 1.25 16.27
CA LEU A 290 -6.22 1.20 14.96
C LEU A 290 -5.99 2.60 14.38
N ARG A 291 -6.95 3.49 14.55
CA ARG A 291 -6.88 4.86 14.05
C ARG A 291 -5.80 5.68 14.73
N ASN A 292 -5.63 5.48 16.05
CA ASN A 292 -4.58 6.16 16.80
C ASN A 292 -3.18 5.72 16.38
N ARG A 293 -2.92 4.42 16.19
CA ARG A 293 -1.62 3.96 15.66
C ARG A 293 -1.36 4.45 14.22
N ALA A 294 -2.43 4.65 13.44
CA ALA A 294 -2.36 5.16 12.08
C ALA A 294 -2.22 6.68 12.01
N CYS A 295 -2.61 7.38 13.09
CA CYS A 295 -2.57 8.84 13.14
C CYS A 295 -1.14 9.34 13.23
N LYS A 296 -0.77 10.27 12.34
CA LYS A 296 0.52 10.95 12.42
C LYS A 296 0.65 11.69 13.75
N GLY A 297 1.65 11.32 14.53
CA GLY A 297 1.91 11.88 15.85
C GLY A 297 1.13 11.24 16.98
N HIS A 298 0.29 10.24 16.73
CA HIS A 298 -0.50 9.50 17.73
C HIS A 298 -1.26 10.40 18.70
N ASP A 299 -1.84 11.50 18.16
CA ASP A 299 -2.44 12.58 18.94
C ASP A 299 -3.97 12.46 19.14
N HIS A 300 -4.52 11.29 18.85
CA HIS A 300 -5.96 11.00 18.93
C HIS A 300 -6.85 11.86 18.02
N SER A 301 -6.27 12.68 17.14
CA SER A 301 -7.04 13.59 16.28
C SER A 301 -7.84 12.89 15.17
N MET A 302 -7.70 11.58 15.05
CA MET A 302 -8.48 10.72 14.16
C MET A 302 -9.52 9.89 14.92
N ASP A 303 -9.64 10.05 16.23
CA ASP A 303 -10.62 9.30 17.03
C ASP A 303 -12.05 9.66 16.61
N ILE A 304 -12.91 8.66 16.70
CA ILE A 304 -14.34 8.77 16.42
C ILE A 304 -15.17 8.48 17.66
N THR A 305 -16.38 8.97 17.65
CA THR A 305 -17.39 8.74 18.69
C THR A 305 -18.30 7.55 18.35
N ALA A 306 -19.02 7.04 19.31
CA ALA A 306 -19.99 5.97 19.12
C ALA A 306 -21.07 6.28 18.07
N SER A 307 -21.45 7.55 17.90
CA SER A 307 -22.47 7.99 16.94
C SER A 307 -21.98 7.99 15.50
N GLU A 308 -20.65 7.98 15.28
CA GLU A 308 -20.05 7.94 13.95
C GLU A 308 -19.86 6.51 13.44
N VAL A 309 -20.01 5.50 14.31
CA VAL A 309 -19.90 4.08 13.89
C VAL A 309 -21.17 3.68 13.14
N THR A 310 -21.06 3.68 11.83
CA THR A 310 -22.09 3.25 10.88
C THR A 310 -21.57 2.09 10.03
N GLN A 311 -22.46 1.45 9.27
CA GLN A 311 -22.04 0.41 8.32
C GLN A 311 -21.06 0.96 7.29
N ASP A 312 -21.35 2.13 6.72
CA ASP A 312 -20.49 2.75 5.70
C ASP A 312 -19.13 3.12 6.29
N PHE A 313 -19.12 3.64 7.53
CA PHE A 313 -17.86 3.93 8.22
C PHE A 313 -17.00 2.68 8.45
N LEU A 314 -17.63 1.58 8.88
CA LEU A 314 -16.94 0.30 9.06
C LEU A 314 -16.35 -0.22 7.75
N LEU A 315 -17.12 -0.19 6.66
CA LEU A 315 -16.64 -0.61 5.33
C LEU A 315 -15.46 0.25 4.85
N ASP A 316 -15.55 1.56 5.07
CA ASP A 316 -14.45 2.48 4.76
C ASP A 316 -13.21 2.22 5.61
N GLU A 317 -13.39 1.90 6.89
CA GLU A 317 -12.26 1.60 7.77
C GLU A 317 -11.59 0.26 7.40
N TYR A 318 -12.39 -0.75 7.03
CA TYR A 318 -11.88 -1.98 6.43
C TYR A 318 -11.07 -1.68 5.15
N ALA A 319 -11.62 -0.88 4.25
CA ALA A 319 -10.94 -0.51 3.02
C ALA A 319 -9.61 0.20 3.30
N ARG A 320 -9.59 1.16 4.25
CA ARG A 320 -8.37 1.88 4.64
C ARG A 320 -7.30 0.96 5.21
N GLU A 321 -7.70 0.03 6.08
CA GLU A 321 -6.76 -0.83 6.80
C GLU A 321 -6.31 -2.03 5.97
N MET A 322 -7.22 -2.65 5.21
CA MET A 322 -7.01 -3.97 4.59
C MET A 322 -6.74 -3.92 3.09
N ILE A 323 -6.64 -2.72 2.47
CA ILE A 323 -6.35 -2.61 1.03
C ILE A 323 -5.20 -3.53 0.60
N GLY A 324 -5.47 -4.38 -0.40
CA GLY A 324 -4.47 -5.26 -0.98
C GLY A 324 -4.05 -6.44 -0.11
N GLU A 325 -4.77 -6.76 0.95
CA GLU A 325 -4.62 -7.99 1.72
C GLU A 325 -5.60 -9.08 1.22
N TRP A 326 -5.47 -10.31 1.73
CA TRP A 326 -6.18 -11.48 1.20
C TRP A 326 -7.64 -11.63 1.67
N ASN A 327 -8.28 -10.61 2.13
CA ASN A 327 -9.62 -10.65 2.74
C ASN A 327 -10.73 -10.43 1.72
#